data_2e65f50cde45f5fd9b26e1871df0c5a3
#
_entry.id   2e65f50cde45f5fd9b26e1871df0c5a3
#
_cell.length_a   1.000
_cell.length_b   1.000
_cell.length_c   1.000
_cell.angle_alpha   90.00
_cell.angle_beta   90.00
_cell.angle_gamma   90.00
#
_symmetry.space_group_name_H-M   'P 1'
#
loop_
_entity.id
_entity.type
_entity.pdbx_description
1 polymer ?
#
loop_
_entity_poly.entity_id
_entity_poly.type
_entity_poly.pdbx_seq_one_letter_code
_entity_poly.pdbx_strand_id
1 'polypeptide(L)'
;PKDKIEDKIINYINKAEYTIEFALFTFTEVDIANALIAAKNRGVVVRGIFEDAQIDITGCQYTPLKNAGIKVIKDKNSYCMHHKYIIIDGRIVITGSFNWTASANVKNDENIVILKDKPTAIQYYEDFKKILAY
;
A
#
# COMPACT_ATOMS: atom_id res chain seq x y z
N PRO A 1 -8.23 15.40 10.92
CA PRO A 1 -9.40 14.81 10.28
C PRO A 1 -9.04 13.61 9.43
N LYS A 2 -9.92 12.65 9.41
CA LYS A 2 -9.69 11.39 8.69
C LYS A 2 -9.32 11.58 7.21
N ASP A 3 -9.93 12.58 6.57
CA ASP A 3 -9.82 12.73 5.13
C ASP A 3 -8.46 13.23 4.66
N LYS A 4 -7.69 13.86 5.54
CA LYS A 4 -6.40 14.43 5.14
C LYS A 4 -5.36 13.37 4.77
N ILE A 5 -5.25 12.31 5.57
CA ILE A 5 -4.26 11.26 5.32
C ILE A 5 -4.66 10.47 4.08
N GLU A 6 -5.92 10.05 4.01
CA GLU A 6 -6.44 9.31 2.88
C GLU A 6 -6.30 10.11 1.59
N ASP A 7 -6.69 11.38 1.59
CA ASP A 7 -6.61 12.25 0.42
C ASP A 7 -5.18 12.42 -0.05
N LYS A 8 -4.22 12.54 0.87
CA LYS A 8 -2.80 12.64 0.50
C LYS A 8 -2.32 11.38 -0.19
N ILE A 9 -2.65 10.23 0.38
CA ILE A 9 -2.25 8.95 -0.21
C ILE A 9 -2.86 8.78 -1.60
N ILE A 10 -4.15 9.06 -1.73
CA ILE A 10 -4.85 8.97 -3.00
C ILE A 10 -4.25 9.93 -4.03
N ASN A 11 -3.92 11.15 -3.62
CA ASN A 11 -3.28 12.13 -4.51
C ASN A 11 -1.97 11.59 -5.08
N TYR A 12 -1.13 11.00 -4.25
CA TYR A 12 0.12 10.43 -4.73
C TYR A 12 -0.11 9.24 -5.66
N ILE A 13 -1.08 8.39 -5.34
CA ILE A 13 -1.44 7.27 -6.21
C ILE A 13 -1.93 7.79 -7.57
N ASN A 14 -2.74 8.84 -7.57
CA ASN A 14 -3.30 9.41 -8.79
C ASN A 14 -2.23 10.06 -9.68
N LYS A 15 -1.10 10.45 -9.11
CA LYS A 15 0.02 11.04 -9.85
C LYS A 15 1.05 10.01 -10.31
N ALA A 16 0.91 8.76 -9.90
CA ALA A 16 1.86 7.71 -10.30
C ALA A 16 1.81 7.50 -11.82
N GLU A 17 2.99 7.36 -12.42
CA GLU A 17 3.14 7.21 -13.87
C GLU A 17 3.62 5.82 -14.28
N TYR A 18 4.45 5.18 -13.46
CA TYR A 18 5.13 3.94 -13.84
C TYR A 18 4.81 2.76 -12.95
N THR A 19 5.06 2.87 -11.65
CA THR A 19 4.96 1.73 -10.74
C THR A 19 4.41 2.14 -9.37
N ILE A 20 3.71 1.21 -8.75
CA ILE A 20 3.32 1.32 -7.35
C ILE A 20 3.56 -0.05 -6.70
N GLU A 21 4.34 -0.09 -5.63
CA GLU A 21 4.50 -1.25 -4.77
C GLU A 21 3.99 -0.90 -3.37
N PHE A 22 3.23 -1.78 -2.74
CA PHE A 22 2.79 -1.55 -1.37
C PHE A 22 2.93 -2.83 -0.54
N ALA A 23 3.24 -2.65 0.75
CA ALA A 23 3.29 -3.72 1.72
C ALA A 23 2.57 -3.26 2.97
N LEU A 24 1.49 -3.94 3.33
CA LEU A 24 0.60 -3.48 4.39
C LEU A 24 0.17 -4.64 5.28
N PHE A 25 0.10 -4.37 6.59
CA PHE A 25 -0.40 -5.31 7.56
C PHE A 25 -1.91 -5.50 7.38
N THR A 26 -2.66 -4.42 7.41
CA THR A 26 -4.11 -4.43 7.26
C THR A 26 -4.54 -3.39 6.23
N PHE A 27 -5.40 -3.79 5.29
CA PHE A 27 -5.85 -2.88 4.24
C PHE A 27 -7.35 -3.11 4.00
N THR A 28 -8.17 -2.22 4.55
CA THR A 28 -9.63 -2.26 4.35
C THR A 28 -10.21 -0.99 3.72
N GLU A 29 -9.36 0.00 3.38
CA GLU A 29 -9.83 1.29 2.86
C GLU A 29 -10.19 1.19 1.38
N VAL A 30 -11.50 1.25 1.08
CA VAL A 30 -12.03 1.05 -0.27
C VAL A 30 -11.59 2.14 -1.23
N ASP A 31 -11.52 3.39 -0.77
CA ASP A 31 -11.16 4.52 -1.63
C ASP A 31 -9.72 4.44 -2.10
N ILE A 32 -8.83 3.97 -1.23
CA ILE A 32 -7.43 3.75 -1.61
C ILE A 32 -7.33 2.59 -2.59
N ALA A 33 -8.08 1.51 -2.35
CA ALA A 33 -8.12 0.38 -3.28
C ALA A 33 -8.61 0.81 -4.66
N ASN A 34 -9.66 1.63 -4.71
CA ASN A 34 -10.18 2.15 -5.97
C ASN A 34 -9.14 3.01 -6.70
N ALA A 35 -8.36 3.80 -5.98
CA ALA A 35 -7.29 4.59 -6.57
C ALA A 35 -6.19 3.70 -7.17
N LEU A 36 -5.85 2.61 -6.50
CA LEU A 36 -4.88 1.63 -7.03
C LEU A 36 -5.40 0.95 -8.29
N ILE A 37 -6.68 0.59 -8.30
CA ILE A 37 -7.32 -0.02 -9.48
C ILE A 37 -7.32 0.97 -10.65
N ALA A 38 -7.64 2.23 -10.38
CA ALA A 38 -7.60 3.27 -11.41
C ALA A 38 -6.19 3.45 -11.97
N ALA A 39 -5.18 3.40 -11.11
CA ALA A 39 -3.79 3.48 -11.54
C ALA A 39 -3.43 2.31 -12.47
N LYS A 40 -3.80 1.11 -12.08
CA LYS A 40 -3.56 -0.07 -12.93
C LYS A 40 -4.25 0.08 -14.28
N ASN A 41 -5.47 0.58 -14.30
CA ASN A 41 -6.25 0.73 -15.53
C ASN A 41 -5.66 1.77 -16.47
N ARG A 42 -4.87 2.73 -15.97
CA ARG A 42 -4.19 3.70 -16.84
C ARG A 42 -2.75 3.29 -17.20
N GLY A 43 -2.36 2.05 -16.85
CA GLY A 43 -1.08 1.48 -17.28
C GLY A 43 0.01 1.43 -16.23
N VAL A 44 -0.26 1.86 -15.00
CA VAL A 44 0.71 1.76 -13.90
C VAL A 44 0.81 0.30 -13.47
N VAL A 45 2.02 -0.18 -13.26
CA VAL A 45 2.25 -1.54 -12.74
C VAL A 45 2.08 -1.50 -11.22
N VAL A 46 1.04 -2.16 -10.71
CA VAL A 46 0.71 -2.16 -9.29
C VAL A 46 0.91 -3.56 -8.72
N ARG A 47 1.67 -3.65 -7.62
CA ARG A 47 1.93 -4.91 -6.92
C ARG A 47 1.83 -4.68 -5.43
N GLY A 48 1.28 -5.67 -4.71
CA GLY A 48 1.10 -5.52 -3.28
C GLY A 48 1.33 -6.80 -2.49
N ILE A 49 1.67 -6.63 -1.22
CA ILE A 49 1.90 -7.72 -0.28
C ILE A 49 0.97 -7.51 0.91
N PHE A 50 0.22 -8.55 1.25
CA PHE A 50 -0.67 -8.57 2.41
C PHE A 50 -0.16 -9.57 3.45
N GLU A 51 -0.36 -9.26 4.73
CA GLU A 51 -0.17 -10.24 5.79
C GLU A 51 -1.21 -11.34 5.68
N ASP A 52 -0.77 -12.60 5.59
CA ASP A 52 -1.65 -13.74 5.39
C ASP A 52 -2.75 -13.83 6.48
N ALA A 53 -2.38 -13.58 7.73
CA ALA A 53 -3.33 -13.65 8.85
C ALA A 53 -4.40 -12.56 8.78
N GLN A 54 -4.22 -11.52 7.99
CA GLN A 54 -5.16 -10.39 7.90
C GLN A 54 -6.10 -10.49 6.71
N ILE A 55 -5.93 -11.47 5.84
CA ILE A 55 -6.71 -11.54 4.59
C ILE A 55 -8.17 -11.83 4.85
N ASP A 56 -8.47 -12.59 5.89
CA ASP A 56 -9.84 -12.97 6.22
C ASP A 56 -10.58 -11.90 7.04
N ILE A 57 -9.95 -10.79 7.37
CA ILE A 57 -10.61 -9.70 8.06
C ILE A 57 -11.67 -9.09 7.17
N THR A 58 -12.86 -8.85 7.74
CA THR A 58 -13.97 -8.23 7.02
C THR A 58 -13.54 -6.91 6.40
N GLY A 59 -13.82 -6.74 5.10
CA GLY A 59 -13.47 -5.54 4.36
C GLY A 59 -12.05 -5.50 3.82
N CYS A 60 -11.26 -6.56 4.00
CA CYS A 60 -9.91 -6.63 3.44
C CYS A 60 -9.95 -6.52 1.92
N GLN A 61 -9.08 -5.69 1.36
CA GLN A 61 -9.08 -5.38 -0.06
C GLN A 61 -8.23 -6.33 -0.92
N TYR A 62 -7.74 -7.42 -0.34
CA TYR A 62 -6.95 -8.40 -1.10
C TYR A 62 -7.72 -8.96 -2.30
N THR A 63 -8.93 -9.48 -2.04
CA THR A 63 -9.74 -10.07 -3.10
C THR A 63 -10.20 -9.05 -4.14
N PRO A 64 -10.71 -7.87 -3.77
CA PRO A 64 -11.06 -6.86 -4.77
C PRO A 64 -9.88 -6.46 -5.65
N LEU A 65 -8.70 -6.28 -5.09
CA LEU A 65 -7.52 -5.91 -5.86
C LEU A 65 -7.07 -7.05 -6.77
N LYS A 66 -7.08 -8.27 -6.28
CA LYS A 66 -6.76 -9.44 -7.08
C LYS A 66 -7.72 -9.60 -8.25
N ASN A 67 -9.00 -9.44 -8.01
CA ASN A 67 -10.03 -9.54 -9.04
C ASN A 67 -9.91 -8.45 -10.10
N ALA A 68 -9.36 -7.30 -9.74
CA ALA A 68 -9.09 -6.21 -10.67
C ALA A 68 -7.83 -6.42 -11.52
N GLY A 69 -7.12 -7.52 -11.30
CA GLY A 69 -5.91 -7.84 -12.06
C GLY A 69 -4.62 -7.32 -11.46
N ILE A 70 -4.66 -6.78 -10.26
CA ILE A 70 -3.46 -6.34 -9.56
C ILE A 70 -2.76 -7.55 -8.96
N LYS A 71 -1.44 -7.63 -9.12
CA LYS A 71 -0.67 -8.70 -8.52
C LYS A 71 -0.55 -8.47 -7.02
N VAL A 72 -1.27 -9.27 -6.26
CA VAL A 72 -1.20 -9.24 -4.79
C VAL A 72 -0.78 -10.61 -4.31
N ILE A 73 0.06 -10.64 -3.28
CA ILE A 73 0.53 -11.88 -2.68
C ILE A 73 0.29 -11.86 -1.17
N LYS A 74 0.26 -13.04 -0.60
CA LYS A 74 0.15 -13.24 0.84
C LYS A 74 1.52 -13.52 1.41
N ASP A 75 1.93 -12.76 2.40
CA ASP A 75 3.17 -13.05 3.10
C ASP A 75 2.88 -13.88 4.33
N LYS A 76 3.41 -15.09 4.35
CA LYS A 76 3.24 -16.02 5.46
C LYS A 76 4.31 -15.88 6.52
N ASN A 77 5.32 -15.08 6.25
CA ASN A 77 6.42 -14.87 7.17
C ASN A 77 6.09 -13.72 8.13
N SER A 78 5.63 -14.06 9.33
CA SER A 78 5.18 -13.07 10.30
C SER A 78 6.27 -12.09 10.75
N TYR A 79 7.53 -12.41 10.55
CA TYR A 79 8.61 -11.49 10.89
C TYR A 79 8.64 -10.24 10.02
N CYS A 80 8.11 -10.33 8.82
CA CYS A 80 8.24 -9.27 7.84
C CYS A 80 7.06 -8.30 7.84
N MET A 81 6.00 -8.57 8.60
CA MET A 81 4.74 -7.91 8.35
C MET A 81 4.34 -6.79 9.31
N HIS A 82 5.32 -6.08 9.79
CA HIS A 82 5.05 -4.76 10.36
C HIS A 82 5.29 -3.65 9.35
N HIS A 83 5.46 -4.01 8.10
CA HIS A 83 5.65 -3.04 7.01
C HIS A 83 4.36 -2.32 6.71
N LYS A 84 4.48 -1.02 6.55
CA LYS A 84 3.36 -0.13 6.21
C LYS A 84 3.91 0.92 5.27
N TYR A 85 4.01 0.58 3.98
CA TYR A 85 4.56 1.54 3.04
C TYR A 85 4.01 1.35 1.64
N ILE A 86 4.10 2.43 0.88
CA ILE A 86 3.85 2.42 -0.55
C ILE A 86 5.01 3.12 -1.24
N ILE A 87 5.46 2.56 -2.34
CA ILE A 87 6.53 3.13 -3.16
C ILE A 87 5.92 3.55 -4.49
N ILE A 88 6.12 4.79 -4.88
CA ILE A 88 5.55 5.34 -6.10
C ILE A 88 6.67 5.72 -7.05
N ASP A 89 6.66 5.14 -8.26
CA ASP A 89 7.60 5.44 -9.34
C ASP A 89 9.07 5.29 -8.95
N GLY A 90 9.37 4.49 -7.92
CA GLY A 90 10.72 4.30 -7.42
C GLY A 90 11.35 5.56 -6.85
N ARG A 91 10.56 6.57 -6.51
CA ARG A 91 11.05 7.88 -6.06
C ARG A 91 10.46 8.35 -4.74
N ILE A 92 9.24 7.94 -4.46
CA ILE A 92 8.48 8.44 -3.30
C ILE A 92 8.09 7.27 -2.45
N VAL A 93 8.33 7.37 -1.13
CA VAL A 93 7.87 6.38 -0.16
C VAL A 93 6.90 7.06 0.79
N ILE A 94 5.73 6.47 0.97
CA ILE A 94 4.79 6.87 2.00
C ILE A 94 4.80 5.77 3.04
N THR A 95 5.15 6.10 4.26
CA THR A 95 5.21 5.15 5.36
C THR A 95 4.73 5.80 6.64
N GLY A 96 4.65 5.04 7.75
CA GLY A 96 4.23 5.56 9.03
C GLY A 96 3.46 4.55 9.84
N SER A 97 2.74 5.02 10.84
CA SER A 97 1.92 4.19 11.72
C SER A 97 0.53 3.89 11.14
N PHE A 98 0.19 4.47 10.00
CA PHE A 98 -1.14 4.34 9.40
C PHE A 98 -1.32 2.95 8.77
N ASN A 99 -2.27 2.18 9.29
CA ASN A 99 -2.77 0.98 8.62
C ASN A 99 -3.94 1.42 7.74
N TRP A 100 -3.93 1.14 6.49
CA TRP A 100 -4.93 1.62 5.53
C TRP A 100 -6.31 1.03 5.80
N THR A 101 -6.89 1.42 6.93
CA THR A 101 -8.19 0.95 7.39
C THR A 101 -9.12 2.11 7.65
N ALA A 102 -10.42 1.88 7.50
CA ALA A 102 -11.42 2.87 7.82
C ALA A 102 -11.35 3.29 9.30
N SER A 103 -11.03 2.34 10.18
CA SER A 103 -10.90 2.63 11.60
C SER A 103 -9.72 3.57 11.89
N ALA A 104 -8.56 3.32 11.30
CA ALA A 104 -7.40 4.21 11.47
C ALA A 104 -7.70 5.60 10.95
N ASN A 105 -8.42 5.67 9.84
CA ASN A 105 -8.76 6.94 9.21
C ASN A 105 -9.74 7.78 10.04
N VAL A 106 -10.54 7.14 10.88
CA VAL A 106 -11.61 7.80 11.63
C VAL A 106 -11.22 8.07 13.08
N LYS A 107 -10.53 7.15 13.74
CA LYS A 107 -10.39 7.13 15.19
C LYS A 107 -9.01 7.52 15.70
N ASN A 108 -7.97 7.39 14.89
CA ASN A 108 -6.60 7.52 15.37
C ASN A 108 -5.91 8.74 14.78
N ASP A 109 -5.08 9.39 15.58
CA ASP A 109 -4.17 10.44 15.10
C ASP A 109 -2.95 9.78 14.47
N GLU A 110 -3.18 9.07 13.38
CA GLU A 110 -2.11 8.39 12.69
C GLU A 110 -1.30 9.38 11.86
N ASN A 111 0.00 9.14 11.81
CA ASN A 111 0.93 9.97 11.04
C ASN A 111 1.47 9.21 9.84
N ILE A 112 1.63 9.92 8.74
CA ILE A 112 2.37 9.40 7.60
C ILE A 112 3.60 10.26 7.37
N VAL A 113 4.65 9.63 6.84
CA VAL A 113 5.86 10.29 6.41
C VAL A 113 6.00 10.07 4.93
N ILE A 114 6.21 11.16 4.19
CA ILE A 114 6.40 11.11 2.75
C ILE A 114 7.85 11.44 2.46
N LEU A 115 8.57 10.47 1.91
CA LEU A 115 10.00 10.57 1.63
C LEU A 115 10.21 10.67 0.12
N LYS A 116 10.54 11.85 -0.37
CA LYS A 116 10.80 12.08 -1.78
C LYS A 116 12.29 11.96 -2.04
N ASP A 117 12.81 10.75 -1.85
CA ASP A 117 14.22 10.47 -1.91
C ASP A 117 14.46 9.17 -2.66
N LYS A 118 15.04 9.25 -3.83
CA LYS A 118 15.23 8.08 -4.69
C LYS A 118 16.07 6.99 -4.02
N PRO A 119 17.21 7.28 -3.38
CA PRO A 119 17.96 6.23 -2.68
C PRO A 119 17.15 5.53 -1.60
N THR A 120 16.33 6.27 -0.84
CA THR A 120 15.45 5.68 0.17
C THR A 120 14.41 4.79 -0.49
N ALA A 121 13.79 5.23 -1.58
CA ALA A 121 12.81 4.43 -2.31
C ALA A 121 13.42 3.12 -2.82
N ILE A 122 14.66 3.16 -3.28
CA ILE A 122 15.37 1.96 -3.73
C ILE A 122 15.55 0.97 -2.57
N GLN A 123 15.87 1.45 -1.37
CA GLN A 123 16.01 0.56 -0.20
C GLN A 123 14.69 -0.12 0.14
N TYR A 124 13.59 0.62 0.12
CA TYR A 124 12.26 0.04 0.35
C TYR A 124 11.90 -0.96 -0.74
N TYR A 125 12.24 -0.66 -1.97
CA TYR A 125 11.98 -1.58 -3.09
C TYR A 125 12.79 -2.88 -2.96
N GLU A 126 14.04 -2.81 -2.51
CA GLU A 126 14.83 -4.01 -2.26
C GLU A 126 14.19 -4.88 -1.17
N ASP A 127 13.68 -4.24 -0.11
CA ASP A 127 12.94 -4.94 0.93
C ASP A 127 11.67 -5.61 0.36
N PHE A 128 10.93 -4.91 -0.46
CA PHE A 128 9.75 -5.43 -1.12
C PHE A 128 10.08 -6.68 -1.94
N LYS A 129 11.14 -6.63 -2.72
CA LYS A 129 11.57 -7.78 -3.52
C LYS A 129 11.95 -8.98 -2.67
N LYS A 130 12.57 -8.76 -1.52
CA LYS A 130 12.89 -9.85 -0.59
C LYS A 130 11.65 -10.55 -0.09
N ILE A 131 10.62 -9.79 0.24
CA ILE A 131 9.36 -10.36 0.70
C ILE A 131 8.70 -11.15 -0.44
N LEU A 132 8.74 -10.65 -1.67
CA LEU A 132 8.20 -11.34 -2.83
C LEU A 132 8.87 -12.71 -3.06
N ALA A 133 10.11 -12.86 -2.65
CA ALA A 133 10.88 -14.09 -2.88
C ALA A 133 10.56 -15.20 -1.88
N TYR A 134 9.86 -14.90 -0.78
CA TYR A 134 9.50 -15.91 0.21
C TYR A 134 8.33 -16.78 -0.22
#